data_f5da4f222b2ed4efc2eec668f4aaabc9
#
_entry.id   f5da4f222b2ed4efc2eec668f4aaabc9
#
_cell.length_a   1.000
_cell.length_b   1.000
_cell.length_c   1.000
_cell.angle_alpha   90.00
_cell.angle_beta   90.00
_cell.angle_gamma   90.00
#
_symmetry.space_group_name_H-M   'P 1'
#
loop_
_entity.id
_entity.type
_entity.pdbx_description
1 polymer ?
#
loop_
_entity_poly.entity_id
_entity_poly.type
_entity_poly.pdbx_seq_one_letter_code
_entity_poly.pdbx_strand_id
1 'polypeptide(L)'
;KSPKGRAAQMNDGAARASGEILWFVHCDSRLPEDAHSQIQAAAEAGAAWGCFHIGFDYNGPFMGCNTFFSNRRARRGIAFGDQGIWIRRELFLSLGGFPELPIMEDYEFSLRMKERGIPIRLLPGPIITSGRRYRKGFPLFTMWNMYRLRQMYRAGVDISEIAERYRDIR
;
A
#
# COMPACT_ATOMS: atom_id res chain seq x y z
N LYS A 1 4.73 -0.80 -23.24
CA LYS A 1 4.19 -2.04 -22.60
C LYS A 1 5.16 -2.43 -21.51
N SER A 2 4.68 -2.76 -20.34
CA SER A 2 5.49 -3.27 -19.22
C SER A 2 5.24 -4.78 -19.02
N PRO A 3 6.14 -5.50 -18.34
CA PRO A 3 5.90 -6.88 -17.93
C PRO A 3 4.60 -7.03 -17.13
N LYS A 4 4.03 -8.24 -17.16
CA LYS A 4 2.85 -8.55 -16.35
C LYS A 4 3.24 -8.66 -14.87
N GLY A 5 2.56 -7.93 -14.00
CA GLY A 5 2.81 -7.93 -12.55
C GLY A 5 2.68 -6.52 -11.98
N ARG A 6 2.09 -6.40 -10.79
CA ARG A 6 1.86 -5.09 -10.17
C ARG A 6 3.19 -4.40 -9.83
N ALA A 7 4.10 -5.11 -9.19
CA ALA A 7 5.43 -4.60 -8.87
C ALA A 7 6.21 -4.20 -10.13
N ALA A 8 6.28 -5.08 -11.14
CA ALA A 8 6.98 -4.80 -12.38
C ALA A 8 6.44 -3.56 -13.11
N GLN A 9 5.10 -3.39 -13.15
CA GLN A 9 4.47 -2.22 -13.76
C GLN A 9 4.76 -0.93 -12.99
N MET A 10 4.73 -0.96 -11.66
CA MET A 10 5.07 0.19 -10.82
C MET A 10 6.56 0.56 -10.95
N ASN A 11 7.44 -0.41 -11.00
CA ASN A 11 8.88 -0.20 -11.19
C ASN A 11 9.19 0.38 -12.58
N ASP A 12 8.57 -0.14 -13.65
CA ASP A 12 8.71 0.40 -15.01
C ASP A 12 8.21 1.85 -15.09
N GLY A 13 7.08 2.16 -14.46
CA GLY A 13 6.57 3.53 -14.34
C GLY A 13 7.54 4.44 -13.59
N ALA A 14 8.08 3.99 -12.47
CA ALA A 14 9.05 4.73 -11.66
C ALA A 14 10.36 5.01 -12.41
N ALA A 15 10.85 4.05 -13.19
CA ALA A 15 12.06 4.20 -13.99
C ALA A 15 11.91 5.29 -15.08
N ARG A 16 10.71 5.48 -15.61
CA ARG A 16 10.39 6.48 -16.64
C ARG A 16 9.99 7.85 -16.08
N ALA A 17 9.64 7.91 -14.80
CA ALA A 17 9.24 9.15 -14.17
C ALA A 17 10.45 10.07 -13.96
N SER A 18 10.26 11.38 -14.21
CA SER A 18 11.28 12.42 -14.01
C SER A 18 11.06 13.27 -12.76
N GLY A 19 9.90 13.15 -12.11
CA GLY A 19 9.57 13.93 -10.90
C GLY A 19 10.43 13.51 -9.70
N GLU A 20 10.63 14.44 -8.77
CA GLU A 20 11.39 14.20 -7.52
C GLU A 20 10.66 13.25 -6.56
N ILE A 21 9.35 13.18 -6.65
CA ILE A 21 8.49 12.34 -5.84
C ILE A 21 7.72 11.39 -6.75
N LEU A 22 7.74 10.11 -6.42
CA LEU A 22 6.89 9.09 -7.02
C LEU A 22 5.66 8.91 -6.14
N TRP A 23 4.49 8.81 -6.76
CA TRP A 23 3.24 8.53 -6.08
C TRP A 23 2.50 7.40 -6.77
N PHE A 24 2.35 6.27 -6.07
CA PHE A 24 1.74 5.05 -6.58
C PHE A 24 0.26 5.01 -6.16
N VAL A 25 -0.62 5.07 -7.13
CA VAL A 25 -2.07 5.14 -6.93
C VAL A 25 -2.77 4.00 -7.65
N HIS A 26 -3.73 3.36 -7.00
CA HIS A 26 -4.58 2.38 -7.65
C HIS A 26 -5.65 3.07 -8.50
N CYS A 27 -5.98 2.50 -9.66
CA CYS A 27 -6.91 3.09 -10.63
C CYS A 27 -8.36 3.16 -10.13
N ASP A 28 -8.70 2.44 -9.06
CA ASP A 28 -10.03 2.43 -8.41
C ASP A 28 -10.07 3.28 -7.13
N SER A 29 -9.08 4.12 -6.91
CA SER A 29 -9.01 5.03 -5.75
C SER A 29 -9.51 6.43 -6.10
N ARG A 30 -10.24 7.04 -5.18
CA ARG A 30 -10.55 8.47 -5.20
C ARG A 30 -9.59 9.19 -4.28
N LEU A 31 -8.96 10.22 -4.80
CA LEU A 31 -7.93 10.98 -4.12
C LEU A 31 -8.53 12.21 -3.42
N PRO A 32 -7.96 12.67 -2.29
CA PRO A 32 -8.30 13.99 -1.74
C PRO A 32 -7.87 15.09 -2.75
N GLU A 33 -8.66 16.15 -2.83
CA GLU A 33 -8.41 17.27 -3.77
C GLU A 33 -7.05 17.95 -3.52
N ASP A 34 -6.64 18.00 -2.27
CA ASP A 34 -5.38 18.59 -1.82
C ASP A 34 -4.23 17.58 -1.67
N ALA A 35 -4.37 16.37 -2.20
CA ALA A 35 -3.37 15.30 -2.05
C ALA A 35 -1.96 15.72 -2.46
N HIS A 36 -1.84 16.43 -3.60
CA HIS A 36 -0.55 16.92 -4.07
C HIS A 36 0.10 17.88 -3.06
N SER A 37 -0.66 18.85 -2.56
CA SER A 37 -0.17 19.83 -1.57
C SER A 37 0.23 19.16 -0.25
N GLN A 38 -0.50 18.13 0.18
CA GLN A 38 -0.15 17.35 1.37
C GLN A 38 1.18 16.61 1.21
N ILE A 39 1.40 15.97 0.04
CA ILE A 39 2.66 15.28 -0.26
C ILE A 39 3.81 16.30 -0.31
N GLN A 40 3.63 17.41 -1.00
CA GLN A 40 4.65 18.45 -1.13
C GLN A 40 5.06 19.01 0.23
N ALA A 41 4.10 19.42 1.06
CA ALA A 41 4.35 19.92 2.40
C ALA A 41 5.07 18.90 3.30
N ALA A 42 4.72 17.60 3.18
CA ALA A 42 5.39 16.55 3.93
C ALA A 42 6.84 16.35 3.46
N ALA A 43 7.10 16.41 2.16
CA ALA A 43 8.43 16.29 1.60
C ALA A 43 9.32 17.50 1.96
N GLU A 44 8.77 18.72 1.93
CA GLU A 44 9.45 19.95 2.38
C GLU A 44 9.78 19.90 3.88
N ALA A 45 8.92 19.27 4.68
CA ALA A 45 9.18 19.01 6.10
C ALA A 45 10.17 17.86 6.35
N GLY A 46 10.85 17.35 5.30
CA GLY A 46 11.90 16.35 5.40
C GLY A 46 11.43 14.89 5.37
N ALA A 47 10.14 14.62 5.16
CA ALA A 47 9.70 13.24 5.02
C ALA A 47 10.21 12.61 3.72
N ALA A 48 10.72 11.38 3.81
CA ALA A 48 11.27 10.65 2.67
C ALA A 48 10.22 9.81 1.94
N TRP A 49 9.21 9.34 2.66
CA TRP A 49 8.10 8.53 2.14
C TRP A 49 6.90 8.58 3.05
N GLY A 50 5.77 8.12 2.53
CA GLY A 50 4.56 8.04 3.30
C GLY A 50 3.40 7.43 2.54
N CYS A 51 2.23 7.50 3.15
CA CYS A 51 0.97 7.13 2.54
C CYS A 51 -0.16 7.99 3.12
N PHE A 52 -1.35 7.83 2.61
CA PHE A 52 -2.56 8.48 3.13
C PHE A 52 -3.32 7.61 4.13
N HIS A 53 -4.15 8.24 4.95
CA HIS A 53 -5.23 7.50 5.58
C HIS A 53 -6.09 6.84 4.49
N ILE A 54 -6.60 5.65 4.80
CA ILE A 54 -7.53 4.95 3.91
C ILE A 54 -8.96 5.09 4.41
N GLY A 55 -9.89 5.22 3.48
CA GLY A 55 -11.33 5.02 3.64
C GLY A 55 -11.83 4.05 2.58
N PHE A 56 -13.09 3.66 2.68
CA PHE A 56 -13.74 2.75 1.73
C PHE A 56 -15.03 3.36 1.18
N ASP A 57 -15.35 3.06 -0.08
CA ASP A 57 -16.61 3.44 -0.72
C ASP A 57 -17.81 2.59 -0.26
N TYR A 58 -17.62 1.79 0.77
CA TYR A 58 -18.61 0.89 1.35
C TYR A 58 -18.66 1.05 2.88
N ASN A 59 -19.85 1.37 3.39
CA ASN A 59 -20.11 1.59 4.82
C ASN A 59 -20.82 0.37 5.47
N GLY A 60 -20.45 -0.84 5.07
CA GLY A 60 -21.00 -2.05 5.67
C GLY A 60 -20.54 -2.29 7.11
N PRO A 61 -21.14 -3.27 7.80
CA PRO A 61 -20.74 -3.65 9.15
C PRO A 61 -19.22 -3.88 9.26
N PHE A 62 -18.63 -3.45 10.37
CA PHE A 62 -17.20 -3.61 10.68
C PHE A 62 -16.22 -2.83 9.78
N MET A 63 -16.67 -2.06 8.80
CA MET A 63 -15.77 -1.28 7.94
C MET A 63 -15.01 -0.19 8.71
N GLY A 64 -15.64 0.40 9.73
CA GLY A 64 -14.95 1.32 10.66
C GLY A 64 -13.77 0.66 11.37
N CYS A 65 -13.92 -0.59 11.80
CA CYS A 65 -12.82 -1.37 12.39
C CYS A 65 -11.70 -1.60 11.36
N ASN A 66 -12.05 -1.96 10.13
CA ASN A 66 -11.07 -2.16 9.07
C ASN A 66 -10.26 -0.89 8.77
N THR A 67 -10.94 0.24 8.63
CA THR A 67 -10.33 1.56 8.46
C THR A 67 -9.40 1.88 9.63
N PHE A 68 -9.87 1.71 10.86
CA PHE A 68 -9.08 1.96 12.06
C PHE A 68 -7.79 1.11 12.11
N PHE A 69 -7.91 -0.20 11.92
CA PHE A 69 -6.74 -1.10 11.97
C PHE A 69 -5.79 -0.87 10.79
N SER A 70 -6.28 -0.53 9.60
CA SER A 70 -5.46 -0.19 8.44
C SER A 70 -4.63 1.07 8.69
N ASN A 71 -5.24 2.13 9.22
CA ASN A 71 -4.56 3.38 9.54
C ASN A 71 -3.61 3.22 10.75
N ARG A 72 -3.99 2.40 11.75
CA ARG A 72 -3.09 2.06 12.86
C ARG A 72 -1.85 1.29 12.39
N ARG A 73 -2.00 0.36 11.45
CA ARG A 73 -0.88 -0.37 10.83
C ARG A 73 0.05 0.59 10.09
N ALA A 74 -0.50 1.51 9.28
CA ALA A 74 0.27 2.51 8.56
C ALA A 74 1.09 3.38 9.52
N ARG A 75 0.51 3.88 10.62
CA ARG A 75 1.25 4.62 11.66
C ARG A 75 2.44 3.85 12.26
N ARG A 76 2.43 2.51 12.17
CA ARG A 76 3.51 1.63 12.65
C ARG A 76 4.55 1.31 11.57
N GLY A 77 4.50 2.00 10.44
CA GLY A 77 5.47 1.87 9.35
C GLY A 77 5.09 0.86 8.27
N ILE A 78 3.84 0.37 8.22
CA ILE A 78 3.41 -0.61 7.21
C ILE A 78 2.28 -0.01 6.37
N ALA A 79 2.60 0.50 5.19
CA ALA A 79 1.64 0.95 4.18
C ALA A 79 1.26 -0.18 3.23
N PHE A 80 0.07 -0.10 2.65
CA PHE A 80 -0.34 -0.91 1.51
C PHE A 80 -0.57 -0.04 0.29
N GLY A 81 -0.51 -0.63 -0.91
CA GLY A 81 -0.64 0.09 -2.16
C GLY A 81 -1.95 0.88 -2.31
N ASP A 82 -3.03 0.39 -1.69
CA ASP A 82 -4.34 1.07 -1.66
C ASP A 82 -4.36 2.36 -0.80
N GLN A 83 -3.30 2.63 -0.04
CA GLN A 83 -3.11 3.87 0.72
C GLN A 83 -2.32 4.93 -0.05
N GLY A 84 -2.00 4.72 -1.33
CA GLY A 84 -1.29 5.68 -2.16
C GLY A 84 0.11 5.98 -1.63
N ILE A 85 1.00 5.02 -1.73
CA ILE A 85 2.40 5.17 -1.29
C ILE A 85 3.08 6.25 -2.13
N TRP A 86 3.64 7.26 -1.46
CA TRP A 86 4.51 8.25 -2.07
C TRP A 86 5.91 8.17 -1.47
N ILE A 87 6.94 8.49 -2.28
CA ILE A 87 8.34 8.35 -1.88
C ILE A 87 9.23 9.26 -2.73
N ARG A 88 10.32 9.75 -2.17
CA ARG A 88 11.35 10.43 -2.94
C ARG A 88 11.95 9.47 -3.97
N ARG A 89 11.99 9.91 -5.24
CA ARG A 89 12.41 9.08 -6.37
C ARG A 89 13.81 8.48 -6.17
N GLU A 90 14.76 9.29 -5.72
CA GLU A 90 16.13 8.82 -5.46
C GLU A 90 16.16 7.68 -4.44
N LEU A 91 15.43 7.83 -3.33
CA LEU A 91 15.33 6.80 -2.31
C LEU A 91 14.71 5.51 -2.89
N PHE A 92 13.61 5.62 -3.65
CA PHE A 92 12.97 4.47 -4.27
C PHE A 92 13.92 3.69 -5.18
N LEU A 93 14.65 4.40 -6.04
CA LEU A 93 15.61 3.80 -6.96
C LEU A 93 16.81 3.18 -6.23
N SER A 94 17.34 3.84 -5.18
CA SER A 94 18.44 3.31 -4.37
C SER A 94 18.08 2.02 -3.62
N LEU A 95 16.78 1.80 -3.34
CA LEU A 95 16.26 0.58 -2.72
C LEU A 95 15.99 -0.55 -3.72
N GLY A 96 16.15 -0.28 -5.03
CA GLY A 96 15.83 -1.23 -6.10
C GLY A 96 14.34 -1.36 -6.39
N GLY A 97 13.52 -0.41 -5.94
CA GLY A 97 12.09 -0.40 -6.18
C GLY A 97 11.28 -1.40 -5.35
N PHE A 98 10.06 -1.69 -5.80
CA PHE A 98 9.26 -2.77 -5.21
C PHE A 98 9.85 -4.14 -5.57
N PRO A 99 9.87 -5.10 -4.61
CA PRO A 99 10.29 -6.46 -4.92
C PRO A 99 9.33 -7.11 -5.91
N GLU A 100 9.88 -7.85 -6.87
CA GLU A 100 9.10 -8.54 -7.90
C GLU A 100 8.38 -9.79 -7.34
N LEU A 101 7.45 -9.56 -6.43
CA LEU A 101 6.64 -10.60 -5.82
C LEU A 101 5.25 -10.62 -6.49
N PRO A 102 4.62 -11.80 -6.62
CA PRO A 102 3.27 -11.92 -7.16
C PRO A 102 2.20 -11.27 -6.27
N ILE A 103 2.50 -11.12 -4.98
CA ILE A 103 1.71 -10.46 -3.95
C ILE A 103 2.63 -10.00 -2.82
N MET A 104 2.18 -9.11 -1.95
CA MET A 104 2.90 -8.58 -0.77
C MET A 104 4.09 -7.67 -1.12
N GLU A 105 4.22 -7.18 -2.33
CA GLU A 105 5.30 -6.28 -2.75
C GLU A 105 5.31 -4.97 -1.93
N ASP A 106 4.13 -4.42 -1.62
CA ASP A 106 3.93 -3.23 -0.80
C ASP A 106 4.23 -3.49 0.69
N TYR A 107 3.84 -4.67 1.17
CA TYR A 107 4.12 -5.11 2.53
C TYR A 107 5.62 -5.31 2.75
N GLU A 108 6.27 -6.04 1.86
CA GLU A 108 7.73 -6.27 1.89
C GLU A 108 8.51 -4.96 1.77
N PHE A 109 8.08 -4.07 0.86
CA PHE A 109 8.67 -2.75 0.73
C PHE A 109 8.58 -1.96 2.04
N SER A 110 7.43 -1.98 2.70
CA SER A 110 7.24 -1.33 4.00
C SER A 110 8.13 -1.93 5.10
N LEU A 111 8.33 -3.24 5.10
CA LEU A 111 9.25 -3.90 6.04
C LEU A 111 10.69 -3.43 5.84
N ARG A 112 11.16 -3.37 4.59
CA ARG A 112 12.51 -2.85 4.25
C ARG A 112 12.71 -1.40 4.69
N MET A 113 11.70 -0.54 4.52
CA MET A 113 11.75 0.84 5.00
C MET A 113 11.87 0.89 6.52
N LYS A 114 11.09 0.07 7.22
CA LYS A 114 11.11 -0.03 8.68
C LYS A 114 12.43 -0.55 9.22
N GLU A 115 13.01 -1.59 8.62
CA GLU A 115 14.32 -2.16 8.98
C GLU A 115 15.45 -1.15 8.82
N ARG A 116 15.35 -0.26 7.84
CA ARG A 116 16.29 0.85 7.63
C ARG A 116 16.06 2.06 8.56
N GLY A 117 15.07 1.98 9.43
CA GLY A 117 14.74 3.06 10.36
C GLY A 117 14.18 4.31 9.67
N ILE A 118 13.66 4.20 8.44
CA ILE A 118 13.10 5.34 7.70
C ILE A 118 11.62 5.51 8.08
N PRO A 119 11.27 6.57 8.83
CA PRO A 119 9.93 6.73 9.36
C PRO A 119 8.91 7.03 8.26
N ILE A 120 7.72 6.46 8.38
CA ILE A 120 6.61 6.75 7.49
C ILE A 120 5.91 8.05 7.87
N ARG A 121 5.53 8.86 6.86
CA ARG A 121 4.62 9.99 7.04
C ARG A 121 3.21 9.58 6.62
N LEU A 122 2.29 9.52 7.57
CA LEU A 122 0.87 9.27 7.29
C LEU A 122 0.15 10.61 7.09
N LEU A 123 -0.41 10.81 5.89
CA LEU A 123 -1.11 12.03 5.51
C LEU A 123 -2.61 11.95 5.86
N PRO A 124 -3.23 13.09 6.23
CA PRO A 124 -4.60 13.09 6.77
C PRO A 124 -5.67 12.72 5.74
N GLY A 125 -5.49 12.93 4.48
CA GLY A 125 -6.40 12.65 3.33
C GLY A 125 -7.56 11.88 3.71
N PRO A 126 -8.58 11.20 3.51
CA PRO A 126 -8.34 9.81 3.11
C PRO A 126 -8.29 9.57 1.60
N ILE A 127 -7.54 8.59 1.18
CA ILE A 127 -7.79 7.93 -0.11
C ILE A 127 -8.97 6.99 0.09
N ILE A 128 -9.99 7.13 -0.76
CA ILE A 128 -11.16 6.24 -0.74
C ILE A 128 -10.96 5.15 -1.78
N THR A 129 -10.79 3.93 -1.32
CA THR A 129 -10.61 2.75 -2.18
C THR A 129 -11.88 1.91 -2.25
N SER A 130 -11.94 1.02 -3.26
CA SER A 130 -13.12 0.18 -3.46
C SER A 130 -13.30 -0.87 -2.36
N GLY A 131 -14.44 -0.82 -1.68
CA GLY A 131 -14.89 -1.81 -0.70
C GLY A 131 -15.52 -3.07 -1.32
N ARG A 132 -15.45 -3.25 -2.66
CA ARG A 132 -16.14 -4.34 -3.38
C ARG A 132 -15.84 -5.74 -2.83
N ARG A 133 -14.64 -5.98 -2.34
CA ARG A 133 -14.21 -7.24 -1.73
C ARG A 133 -14.99 -7.56 -0.45
N TYR A 134 -15.43 -6.54 0.27
CA TYR A 134 -16.18 -6.67 1.51
C TYR A 134 -17.70 -6.75 1.28
N ARG A 135 -18.18 -6.45 0.08
CA ARG A 135 -19.61 -6.53 -0.27
C ARG A 135 -20.08 -7.96 -0.54
N LYS A 136 -19.19 -8.82 -1.06
CA LYS A 136 -19.52 -10.20 -1.49
C LYS A 136 -19.41 -11.23 -0.37
N GLY A 137 -18.92 -10.87 0.82
CA GLY A 137 -18.69 -11.80 1.90
C GLY A 137 -18.84 -11.16 3.28
N PHE A 138 -18.57 -11.94 4.32
CA PHE A 138 -18.56 -11.41 5.67
C PHE A 138 -17.25 -10.60 5.90
N PRO A 139 -17.30 -9.27 6.14
CA PRO A 139 -16.10 -8.43 6.19
C PRO A 139 -15.03 -8.91 7.17
N LEU A 140 -15.43 -9.44 8.32
CA LEU A 140 -14.50 -9.97 9.32
C LEU A 140 -13.72 -11.18 8.79
N PHE A 141 -14.36 -12.05 8.01
CA PHE A 141 -13.69 -13.18 7.38
C PHE A 141 -12.63 -12.73 6.37
N THR A 142 -12.96 -11.74 5.55
CA THR A 142 -11.99 -11.13 4.62
C THR A 142 -10.82 -10.50 5.36
N MET A 143 -11.09 -9.74 6.43
CA MET A 143 -10.05 -9.13 7.28
C MET A 143 -9.16 -10.19 7.92
N TRP A 144 -9.76 -11.26 8.45
CA TRP A 144 -9.03 -12.38 9.04
C TRP A 144 -8.12 -13.08 8.04
N ASN A 145 -8.62 -13.37 6.83
CA ASN A 145 -7.83 -13.98 5.77
C ASN A 145 -6.65 -13.07 5.37
N MET A 146 -6.87 -11.76 5.22
CA MET A 146 -5.77 -10.82 4.94
C MET A 146 -4.74 -10.79 6.07
N TYR A 147 -5.18 -10.89 7.33
CA TYR A 147 -4.26 -11.01 8.46
C TYR A 147 -3.48 -12.32 8.40
N ARG A 148 -4.15 -13.45 8.17
CA ARG A 148 -3.55 -14.79 8.07
C ARG A 148 -2.48 -14.85 6.97
N LEU A 149 -2.75 -14.31 5.78
CA LEU A 149 -1.77 -14.27 4.68
C LEU A 149 -0.49 -13.52 5.07
N ARG A 150 -0.62 -12.42 5.82
CA ARG A 150 0.56 -11.70 6.34
C ARG A 150 1.35 -12.51 7.37
N GLN A 151 0.66 -13.29 8.23
CA GLN A 151 1.36 -14.17 9.17
C GLN A 151 2.09 -15.29 8.44
N MET A 152 1.48 -15.88 7.40
CA MET A 152 2.13 -16.88 6.54
C MET A 152 3.39 -16.30 5.90
N TYR A 153 3.32 -15.08 5.34
CA TYR A 153 4.48 -14.39 4.76
C TYR A 153 5.61 -14.22 5.79
N ARG A 154 5.26 -13.74 6.99
CA ARG A 154 6.24 -13.58 8.10
C ARG A 154 6.83 -14.89 8.61
N ALA A 155 6.10 -15.98 8.49
CA ALA A 155 6.55 -17.32 8.84
C ALA A 155 7.42 -17.98 7.74
N GLY A 156 7.66 -17.26 6.61
CA GLY A 156 8.46 -17.78 5.51
C GLY A 156 7.76 -18.81 4.62
N VAL A 157 6.43 -18.85 4.64
CA VAL A 157 5.67 -19.70 3.70
C VAL A 157 5.91 -19.23 2.26
N ASP A 158 6.01 -20.18 1.33
CA ASP A 158 6.26 -19.89 -0.07
C ASP A 158 5.27 -18.88 -0.63
N ILE A 159 5.79 -17.87 -1.34
CA ILE A 159 4.99 -16.77 -1.85
C ILE A 159 3.97 -17.21 -2.90
N SER A 160 4.22 -18.29 -3.62
CA SER A 160 3.32 -18.85 -4.62
C SER A 160 2.09 -19.44 -3.94
N GLU A 161 2.26 -20.14 -2.81
CA GLU A 161 1.16 -20.65 -2.00
C GLU A 161 0.30 -19.51 -1.45
N ILE A 162 0.93 -18.44 -0.95
CA ILE A 162 0.22 -17.25 -0.46
C ILE A 162 -0.57 -16.60 -1.60
N ALA A 163 0.00 -16.51 -2.80
CA ALA A 163 -0.66 -15.94 -3.97
C ALA A 163 -1.87 -16.76 -4.44
N GLU A 164 -1.79 -18.09 -4.37
CA GLU A 164 -2.93 -18.98 -4.65
C GLU A 164 -4.08 -18.75 -3.69
N ARG A 165 -3.80 -18.81 -2.40
CA ARG A 165 -4.81 -18.55 -1.36
C ARG A 165 -5.42 -17.14 -1.46
N TYR A 166 -4.66 -16.14 -1.91
CA TYR A 166 -5.19 -14.81 -2.15
C TYR A 166 -6.17 -14.76 -3.32
N ARG A 167 -5.93 -15.55 -4.39
CA ARG A 167 -6.86 -15.63 -5.54
C ARG A 167 -8.23 -16.16 -5.12
N ASP A 168 -8.28 -17.12 -4.19
CA ASP A 168 -9.52 -17.71 -3.69
C ASP A 168 -10.36 -16.71 -2.85
N ILE A 169 -9.73 -15.64 -2.33
CA ILE A 169 -10.39 -14.62 -1.51
C ILE A 169 -10.88 -13.44 -2.39
N ARG A 170 -10.40 -13.30 -3.61
CA ARG A 170 -10.68 -12.18 -4.51
C ARG A 170 -11.91 -12.38 -5.37
#